data_ea5f4e60e32a94a51f736e956bf36416
#
_entry.id   ea5f4e60e32a94a51f736e956bf36416
#
_cell.length_a   1.000
_cell.length_b   1.000
_cell.length_c   1.000
_cell.angle_alpha   90.00
_cell.angle_beta   90.00
_cell.angle_gamma   90.00
#
_symmetry.space_group_name_H-M   'P 1'
#
loop_
_entity.id
_entity.type
_entity.pdbx_description
1 polymer ?
#
loop_
_entity_poly.entity_id
_entity_poly.type
_entity_poly.pdbx_seq_one_letter_code
_entity_poly.pdbx_strand_id
1 'polypeptide(L)'
;ILQQMQLDVKKTAYKNLLENTSLQSPINGVVTARNYDNGDMYSGGEPVLVVEQITPVKLLINVSETYFTKVKKGTPVDVKLDVYGDEVFTGTINLIYPTIDATTRTFQVEIRLDNKDQRVRPGMFARATLNFGTAENVVVPDLAIVKQAGSGDRYVFVYKDGKVSYNKVELGRRMGTEYELKSGVPDNSQVVVAGQSRLVNGMEVEVEASSQLSSK
;
A
#
# COMPACT_ATOMS: atom_id res chain seq x y z
N ILE A 1 -46.84 15.72 43.32
CA ILE A 1 -45.93 16.01 42.16
C ILE A 1 -44.58 16.47 42.67
N LEU A 2 -44.43 17.50 43.49
CA LEU A 2 -43.16 18.03 43.99
C LEU A 2 -42.34 17.01 44.78
N GLN A 3 -42.95 16.25 45.68
CA GLN A 3 -42.27 15.18 46.43
C GLN A 3 -41.72 14.07 45.53
N GLN A 4 -42.47 13.69 44.51
CA GLN A 4 -42.01 12.66 43.53
C GLN A 4 -40.82 13.17 42.77
N MET A 5 -40.82 14.40 42.25
CA MET A 5 -39.70 15.01 41.56
C MET A 5 -38.46 15.11 42.47
N GLN A 6 -38.60 15.47 43.74
CA GLN A 6 -37.48 15.48 44.68
C GLN A 6 -36.90 14.09 44.94
N LEU A 7 -37.74 13.06 44.99
CA LEU A 7 -37.32 11.67 45.16
C LEU A 7 -36.53 11.19 43.94
N ASP A 8 -37.03 11.52 42.75
CA ASP A 8 -36.38 11.13 41.49
C ASP A 8 -35.03 11.79 41.30
N VAL A 9 -34.90 13.06 41.66
CA VAL A 9 -33.61 13.80 41.70
C VAL A 9 -32.61 13.12 42.63
N LYS A 10 -33.05 12.77 43.86
CA LYS A 10 -32.19 12.09 44.84
C LYS A 10 -31.79 10.69 44.37
N LYS A 11 -32.69 9.91 43.75
CA LYS A 11 -32.39 8.61 43.19
C LYS A 11 -31.36 8.72 42.07
N THR A 12 -31.52 9.69 41.19
CA THR A 12 -30.56 9.91 40.07
C THR A 12 -29.20 10.33 40.62
N ALA A 13 -29.14 11.24 41.60
CA ALA A 13 -27.88 11.64 42.24
C ALA A 13 -27.18 10.44 42.93
N TYR A 14 -27.95 9.60 43.64
CA TYR A 14 -27.40 8.39 44.26
C TYR A 14 -26.92 7.36 43.24
N LYS A 15 -27.65 7.16 42.17
CA LYS A 15 -27.23 6.29 41.06
C LYS A 15 -25.93 6.78 40.43
N ASN A 16 -25.82 8.06 40.11
CA ASN A 16 -24.58 8.67 39.58
C ASN A 16 -23.41 8.53 40.56
N LEU A 17 -23.66 8.66 41.87
CA LEU A 17 -22.62 8.44 42.87
C LEU A 17 -22.12 6.97 42.85
N LEU A 18 -23.03 6.00 42.78
CA LEU A 18 -22.68 4.60 42.72
C LEU A 18 -21.92 4.24 41.40
N GLU A 19 -22.36 4.78 40.28
CA GLU A 19 -21.67 4.56 38.99
C GLU A 19 -20.24 5.12 39.00
N ASN A 20 -20.00 6.24 39.70
CA ASN A 20 -18.67 6.82 39.82
C ASN A 20 -17.76 6.09 40.83
N THR A 21 -18.29 5.19 41.66
CA THR A 21 -17.47 4.37 42.58
C THR A 21 -16.86 3.14 41.90
N SER A 22 -17.36 2.76 40.73
CA SER A 22 -16.86 1.61 39.96
C SER A 22 -16.53 2.06 38.55
N LEU A 23 -15.25 2.22 38.24
CA LEU A 23 -14.79 2.54 36.90
C LEU A 23 -14.88 1.31 35.99
N GLN A 24 -15.69 1.42 34.93
CA GLN A 24 -15.83 0.39 33.90
C GLN A 24 -15.30 0.90 32.57
N SER A 25 -14.56 0.06 31.87
CA SER A 25 -14.12 0.39 30.51
C SER A 25 -15.34 0.37 29.55
N PRO A 26 -15.52 1.44 28.76
CA PRO A 26 -16.58 1.46 27.72
C PRO A 26 -16.22 0.61 26.50
N ILE A 27 -14.98 0.11 26.41
CA ILE A 27 -14.46 -0.69 25.29
C ILE A 27 -13.85 -1.99 25.81
N ASN A 28 -13.89 -3.01 24.95
CA ASN A 28 -13.13 -4.23 25.17
C ASN A 28 -11.70 -4.01 24.69
N GLY A 29 -10.72 -4.23 25.55
CA GLY A 29 -9.31 -3.95 25.21
C GLY A 29 -8.35 -4.48 26.26
N VAL A 30 -7.10 -4.10 26.11
CA VAL A 30 -6.00 -4.41 27.03
C VAL A 30 -5.60 -3.14 27.75
N VAL A 31 -5.32 -3.26 29.06
CA VAL A 31 -4.80 -2.14 29.84
C VAL A 31 -3.33 -1.92 29.43
N THR A 32 -3.05 -0.73 28.87
CA THR A 32 -1.71 -0.37 28.39
C THR A 32 -0.95 0.53 29.37
N ALA A 33 -1.68 1.25 30.22
CA ALA A 33 -1.06 2.02 31.30
C ALA A 33 -1.95 2.02 32.54
N ARG A 34 -1.31 2.01 33.70
CA ARG A 34 -1.90 2.20 35.02
C ARG A 34 -1.09 3.29 35.72
N ASN A 35 -1.75 4.43 35.99
CA ASN A 35 -1.08 5.63 36.49
C ASN A 35 -1.24 5.83 38.00
N TYR A 36 -2.13 5.05 38.64
CA TYR A 36 -2.39 5.15 40.08
C TYR A 36 -2.37 3.77 40.74
N ASP A 37 -1.80 3.67 41.92
CA ASP A 37 -1.84 2.49 42.77
C ASP A 37 -2.91 2.56 43.85
N ASN A 38 -3.14 1.42 44.52
CA ASN A 38 -4.11 1.37 45.61
C ASN A 38 -3.65 2.28 46.78
N GLY A 39 -4.49 3.20 47.13
CA GLY A 39 -4.20 4.18 48.18
C GLY A 39 -3.73 5.54 47.68
N ASP A 40 -3.45 5.69 46.40
CA ASP A 40 -3.10 6.97 45.82
C ASP A 40 -4.31 7.91 45.81
N MET A 41 -4.01 9.18 46.02
CA MET A 41 -5.03 10.24 45.96
C MET A 41 -5.16 10.68 44.49
N TYR A 42 -6.36 10.53 43.92
CA TYR A 42 -6.65 11.03 42.60
C TYR A 42 -6.90 12.54 42.61
N SER A 43 -5.98 13.31 42.06
CA SER A 43 -6.06 14.78 42.00
C SER A 43 -6.62 15.32 40.68
N GLY A 44 -6.95 14.45 39.73
CA GLY A 44 -7.34 14.80 38.35
C GLY A 44 -6.14 15.08 37.46
N GLY A 45 -6.38 15.07 36.15
CA GLY A 45 -5.39 15.41 35.14
C GLY A 45 -4.94 14.20 34.32
N GLU A 46 -4.56 13.10 34.92
CA GLU A 46 -4.17 11.88 34.18
C GLU A 46 -5.24 10.77 34.30
N PRO A 47 -5.44 9.96 33.27
CA PRO A 47 -6.37 8.84 33.34
C PRO A 47 -5.87 7.79 34.33
N VAL A 48 -6.76 7.19 35.12
CA VAL A 48 -6.39 6.14 36.09
C VAL A 48 -5.84 4.90 35.38
N LEU A 49 -6.52 4.49 34.30
CA LEU A 49 -6.15 3.38 33.43
C LEU A 49 -6.29 3.80 31.98
N VAL A 50 -5.38 3.36 31.12
CA VAL A 50 -5.49 3.47 29.67
C VAL A 50 -5.83 2.11 29.13
N VAL A 51 -6.93 2.01 28.38
CA VAL A 51 -7.39 0.77 27.75
C VAL A 51 -7.38 0.97 26.25
N GLU A 52 -6.67 0.12 25.53
CA GLU A 52 -6.59 0.16 24.07
C GLU A 52 -7.25 -1.08 23.46
N GLN A 53 -8.01 -0.85 22.40
CA GLN A 53 -8.54 -1.95 21.60
C GLN A 53 -7.47 -2.43 20.64
N ILE A 54 -6.99 -3.66 20.86
CA ILE A 54 -5.97 -4.30 20.01
C ILE A 54 -6.53 -5.43 19.13
N THR A 55 -7.83 -5.64 19.16
CA THR A 55 -8.54 -6.62 18.32
C THR A 55 -9.83 -5.99 17.80
N PRO A 56 -9.89 -5.63 16.50
CA PRO A 56 -8.83 -5.64 15.50
C PRO A 56 -7.79 -4.53 15.70
N VAL A 57 -6.58 -4.73 15.16
CA VAL A 57 -5.56 -3.67 15.07
C VAL A 57 -5.76 -2.86 13.80
N LYS A 58 -5.50 -1.57 13.88
CA LYS A 58 -5.51 -0.63 12.76
C LYS A 58 -4.09 -0.21 12.42
N LEU A 59 -3.74 -0.35 11.14
CA LEU A 59 -2.50 0.16 10.58
C LEU A 59 -2.81 1.34 9.67
N LEU A 60 -2.19 2.48 9.92
CA LEU A 60 -2.28 3.66 9.07
C LEU A 60 -1.05 3.75 8.19
N ILE A 61 -1.26 3.86 6.88
CA ILE A 61 -0.20 4.04 5.89
C ILE A 61 -0.47 5.27 5.04
N ASN A 62 0.60 5.90 4.56
CA ASN A 62 0.53 6.99 3.60
C ASN A 62 0.83 6.44 2.20
N VAL A 63 -0.09 6.66 1.27
CA VAL A 63 -0.01 6.19 -0.12
C VAL A 63 0.06 7.39 -1.06
N SER A 64 0.94 7.34 -2.07
CA SER A 64 1.06 8.41 -3.06
C SER A 64 -0.26 8.64 -3.82
N GLU A 65 -0.61 9.90 -4.07
CA GLU A 65 -1.80 10.33 -4.81
C GLU A 65 -1.96 9.64 -6.18
N THR A 66 -0.85 9.26 -6.82
CA THR A 66 -0.84 8.55 -8.11
C THR A 66 -1.56 7.20 -8.09
N TYR A 67 -1.70 6.60 -6.91
CA TYR A 67 -2.39 5.32 -6.71
C TYR A 67 -3.84 5.48 -6.23
N PHE A 68 -4.33 6.71 -6.07
CA PHE A 68 -5.65 6.97 -5.50
C PHE A 68 -6.78 6.21 -6.21
N THR A 69 -6.75 6.16 -7.55
CA THR A 69 -7.76 5.45 -8.35
C THR A 69 -7.65 3.92 -8.28
N LYS A 70 -6.49 3.39 -7.87
CA LYS A 70 -6.22 1.96 -7.79
C LYS A 70 -6.52 1.38 -6.41
N VAL A 71 -6.45 2.19 -5.37
CA VAL A 71 -6.73 1.77 -3.99
C VAL A 71 -8.24 1.69 -3.79
N LYS A 72 -8.73 0.54 -3.35
CA LYS A 72 -10.17 0.31 -3.10
C LYS A 72 -10.38 -0.28 -1.71
N LYS A 73 -11.49 0.13 -1.06
CA LYS A 73 -11.92 -0.48 0.18
C LYS A 73 -12.19 -1.98 -0.03
N GLY A 74 -11.78 -2.80 0.94
CA GLY A 74 -11.92 -4.26 0.87
C GLY A 74 -10.77 -4.97 0.18
N THR A 75 -9.79 -4.25 -0.40
CA THR A 75 -8.60 -4.87 -1.00
C THR A 75 -7.76 -5.54 0.09
N PRO A 76 -7.34 -6.81 -0.10
CA PRO A 76 -6.40 -7.48 0.79
C PRO A 76 -5.02 -6.83 0.69
N VAL A 77 -4.32 -6.79 1.82
CA VAL A 77 -2.98 -6.19 1.93
C VAL A 77 -2.10 -7.13 2.74
N ASP A 78 -0.92 -7.42 2.21
CA ASP A 78 0.09 -8.18 2.92
C ASP A 78 0.86 -7.25 3.86
N VAL A 79 0.87 -7.57 5.14
CA VAL A 79 1.54 -6.81 6.18
C VAL A 79 2.64 -7.65 6.79
N LYS A 80 3.86 -7.16 6.75
CA LYS A 80 5.01 -7.73 7.44
C LYS A 80 5.37 -6.85 8.63
N LEU A 81 5.63 -7.49 9.75
CA LEU A 81 6.06 -6.84 10.99
C LEU A 81 7.52 -7.21 11.23
N ASP A 82 8.39 -6.23 11.42
CA ASP A 82 9.85 -6.47 11.56
C ASP A 82 10.19 -7.43 12.70
N VAL A 83 9.34 -7.48 13.73
CA VAL A 83 9.49 -8.41 14.88
C VAL A 83 9.30 -9.88 14.49
N TYR A 84 8.52 -10.17 13.46
CA TYR A 84 8.19 -11.53 13.01
C TYR A 84 8.90 -11.94 11.72
N GLY A 85 9.89 -11.15 11.26
CA GLY A 85 10.68 -11.46 10.09
C GLY A 85 9.85 -11.61 8.81
N ASP A 86 9.86 -12.80 8.21
CA ASP A 86 9.18 -13.05 6.93
C ASP A 86 7.71 -13.47 7.05
N GLU A 87 7.18 -13.57 8.27
CA GLU A 87 5.76 -13.89 8.46
C GLU A 87 4.87 -12.81 7.90
N VAL A 88 3.87 -13.22 7.11
CA VAL A 88 2.92 -12.31 6.47
C VAL A 88 1.58 -12.36 7.19
N PHE A 89 1.13 -11.21 7.63
CA PHE A 89 -0.22 -11.00 8.18
C PHE A 89 -1.10 -10.42 7.09
N THR A 90 -2.29 -10.97 6.92
CA THR A 90 -3.24 -10.44 5.93
C THR A 90 -4.14 -9.40 6.58
N GLY A 91 -4.07 -8.17 6.08
CA GLY A 91 -4.97 -7.10 6.42
C GLY A 91 -5.97 -6.80 5.30
N THR A 92 -6.90 -5.91 5.56
CA THR A 92 -7.89 -5.46 4.58
C THR A 92 -8.03 -3.94 4.66
N ILE A 93 -8.08 -3.26 3.53
CA ILE A 93 -8.33 -1.81 3.47
C ILE A 93 -9.74 -1.54 4.00
N ASN A 94 -9.82 -0.88 5.14
CA ASN A 94 -11.08 -0.54 5.81
C ASN A 94 -11.57 0.86 5.47
N LEU A 95 -10.65 1.84 5.43
CA LEU A 95 -10.99 3.23 5.17
C LEU A 95 -9.90 3.89 4.31
N ILE A 96 -10.31 4.72 3.38
CA ILE A 96 -9.47 5.59 2.58
C ILE A 96 -9.86 7.02 2.96
N TYR A 97 -8.92 7.79 3.48
CA TYR A 97 -9.19 9.17 3.85
C TYR A 97 -9.26 10.03 2.58
N PRO A 98 -10.27 10.89 2.46
CA PRO A 98 -10.48 11.68 1.24
C PRO A 98 -9.49 12.85 1.10
N THR A 99 -8.75 13.17 2.16
CA THR A 99 -7.85 14.31 2.20
C THR A 99 -6.45 13.91 1.71
N ILE A 100 -5.90 14.70 0.79
CA ILE A 100 -4.52 14.59 0.32
C ILE A 100 -3.68 15.61 1.06
N ASP A 101 -2.58 15.18 1.66
CA ASP A 101 -1.56 16.06 2.21
C ASP A 101 -0.79 16.72 1.06
N ALA A 102 -0.92 18.03 0.92
CA ALA A 102 -0.30 18.80 -0.16
C ALA A 102 1.24 18.83 -0.07
N THR A 103 1.81 18.65 1.12
CA THR A 103 3.25 18.67 1.35
C THR A 103 3.91 17.38 0.89
N THR A 104 3.32 16.26 1.25
CA THR A 104 3.85 14.91 0.96
C THR A 104 3.25 14.29 -0.30
N ARG A 105 2.16 14.86 -0.84
CA ARG A 105 1.36 14.32 -1.94
C ARG A 105 0.92 12.89 -1.70
N THR A 106 0.48 12.63 -0.48
CA THR A 106 -0.01 11.32 -0.06
C THR A 106 -1.42 11.44 0.53
N PHE A 107 -2.16 10.35 0.48
CA PHE A 107 -3.42 10.17 1.21
C PHE A 107 -3.26 9.02 2.20
N GLN A 108 -4.02 9.10 3.29
CA GLN A 108 -3.96 8.10 4.35
C GLN A 108 -4.93 6.96 4.10
N VAL A 109 -4.49 5.73 4.37
CA VAL A 109 -5.28 4.51 4.25
C VAL A 109 -5.21 3.75 5.57
N GLU A 110 -6.38 3.38 6.10
CA GLU A 110 -6.51 2.52 7.27
C GLU A 110 -6.65 1.07 6.82
N ILE A 111 -5.73 0.23 7.25
CA ILE A 111 -5.78 -1.22 7.07
C ILE A 111 -6.18 -1.84 8.40
N ARG A 112 -7.16 -2.73 8.36
CA ARG A 112 -7.60 -3.50 9.51
C ARG A 112 -6.98 -4.89 9.45
N LEU A 113 -6.33 -5.30 10.57
CA LEU A 113 -5.83 -6.65 10.77
C LEU A 113 -6.65 -7.33 11.88
N ASP A 114 -7.09 -8.54 11.62
CA ASP A 114 -7.63 -9.41 12.67
C ASP A 114 -6.46 -9.86 13.56
N ASN A 115 -6.59 -9.59 14.86
CA ASN A 115 -5.53 -9.87 15.83
C ASN A 115 -6.10 -10.68 17.00
N LYS A 116 -6.72 -11.83 16.68
CA LYS A 116 -7.39 -12.67 17.68
C LYS A 116 -6.41 -13.27 18.69
N ASP A 117 -5.20 -13.55 18.26
CA ASP A 117 -4.10 -14.08 19.05
C ASP A 117 -3.33 -12.98 19.82
N GLN A 118 -3.70 -11.71 19.61
CA GLN A 118 -3.09 -10.53 20.26
C GLN A 118 -1.57 -10.41 20.08
N ARG A 119 -1.04 -11.00 19.01
CA ARG A 119 0.39 -10.96 18.69
C ARG A 119 0.82 -9.59 18.19
N VAL A 120 -0.01 -8.91 17.43
CA VAL A 120 0.26 -7.57 16.92
C VAL A 120 -0.06 -6.54 17.99
N ARG A 121 0.89 -5.69 18.33
CA ARG A 121 0.73 -4.67 19.37
C ARG A 121 0.86 -3.27 18.80
N PRO A 122 0.11 -2.29 19.33
CA PRO A 122 0.33 -0.88 18.99
C PRO A 122 1.79 -0.48 19.15
N GLY A 123 2.29 0.38 18.27
CA GLY A 123 3.68 0.82 18.27
C GLY A 123 4.66 -0.09 17.52
N MET A 124 4.25 -1.27 17.05
CA MET A 124 5.09 -2.10 16.18
C MET A 124 5.24 -1.46 14.81
N PHE A 125 6.47 -1.56 14.25
CA PHE A 125 6.73 -1.14 12.89
C PHE A 125 6.22 -2.19 11.90
N ALA A 126 5.48 -1.73 10.88
CA ALA A 126 4.85 -2.58 9.89
C ALA A 126 5.11 -2.08 8.48
N ARG A 127 5.31 -3.01 7.55
CA ARG A 127 5.41 -2.77 6.10
C ARG A 127 4.22 -3.38 5.42
N ALA A 128 3.46 -2.55 4.69
CA ALA A 128 2.31 -2.99 3.93
C ALA A 128 2.66 -3.09 2.45
N THR A 129 2.34 -4.21 1.83
CA THR A 129 2.47 -4.43 0.39
C THR A 129 1.07 -4.48 -0.23
N LEU A 130 0.77 -3.47 -1.06
CA LEU A 130 -0.47 -3.41 -1.83
C LEU A 130 -0.21 -3.97 -3.22
N ASN A 131 -0.92 -5.03 -3.57
CA ASN A 131 -0.88 -5.59 -4.91
C ASN A 131 -2.06 -5.03 -5.73
N PHE A 132 -1.74 -4.27 -6.77
CA PHE A 132 -2.73 -3.67 -7.67
C PHE A 132 -3.03 -4.55 -8.89
N GLY A 133 -2.65 -5.82 -8.86
CA GLY A 133 -2.77 -6.76 -9.96
C GLY A 133 -1.55 -6.75 -10.88
N THR A 134 -1.56 -7.67 -11.82
CA THR A 134 -0.59 -7.75 -12.93
C THR A 134 -1.14 -7.00 -14.12
N ALA A 135 -0.35 -6.12 -14.72
CA ALA A 135 -0.62 -5.58 -16.04
C ALA A 135 0.23 -6.37 -17.05
N GLU A 136 -0.40 -6.87 -18.09
CA GLU A 136 0.31 -7.42 -19.23
C GLU A 136 0.83 -6.25 -20.07
N ASN A 137 2.14 -6.06 -20.04
CA ASN A 137 2.81 -5.03 -20.83
C ASN A 137 3.93 -5.67 -21.63
N VAL A 138 4.18 -5.14 -22.82
CA VAL A 138 5.33 -5.55 -23.63
C VAL A 138 6.62 -5.21 -22.90
N VAL A 139 7.51 -6.15 -22.79
CA VAL A 139 8.82 -5.98 -22.17
C VAL A 139 9.89 -6.21 -23.22
N VAL A 140 10.87 -5.31 -23.28
CA VAL A 140 11.99 -5.44 -24.21
C VAL A 140 13.32 -5.32 -23.46
N PRO A 141 14.37 -6.05 -23.90
CA PRO A 141 15.71 -5.89 -23.35
C PRO A 141 16.24 -4.46 -23.54
N ASP A 142 16.98 -3.94 -22.55
CA ASP A 142 17.62 -2.64 -22.61
C ASP A 142 18.46 -2.44 -23.88
N LEU A 143 19.10 -3.53 -24.32
CA LEU A 143 19.89 -3.58 -25.55
C LEU A 143 19.08 -3.31 -26.83
N ALA A 144 17.77 -3.55 -26.85
CA ALA A 144 16.92 -3.29 -28.01
C ALA A 144 16.57 -1.81 -28.17
N ILE A 145 16.79 -0.99 -27.14
CA ILE A 145 16.37 0.40 -27.10
C ILE A 145 17.44 1.30 -27.71
N VAL A 146 17.09 1.98 -28.79
CA VAL A 146 17.94 2.97 -29.45
C VAL A 146 17.52 4.38 -29.05
N LYS A 147 18.50 5.17 -28.61
CA LYS A 147 18.28 6.58 -28.30
C LYS A 147 18.61 7.43 -29.50
N GLN A 148 17.66 8.23 -29.97
CA GLN A 148 17.92 9.17 -31.04
C GLN A 148 18.71 10.38 -30.52
N ALA A 149 19.81 10.68 -31.17
CA ALA A 149 20.59 11.86 -30.85
C ALA A 149 19.82 13.16 -31.17
N GLY A 150 19.79 14.09 -30.23
CA GLY A 150 19.16 15.40 -30.40
C GLY A 150 17.73 15.50 -29.85
N SER A 151 16.84 14.53 -30.09
CA SER A 151 15.44 14.59 -29.60
C SER A 151 15.26 13.94 -28.23
N GLY A 152 16.13 13.00 -27.87
CA GLY A 152 15.97 12.21 -26.65
C GLY A 152 14.92 11.09 -26.76
N ASP A 153 14.27 10.96 -27.91
CA ASP A 153 13.29 9.92 -28.18
C ASP A 153 13.90 8.51 -28.12
N ARG A 154 13.08 7.54 -27.80
CA ARG A 154 13.46 6.12 -27.75
C ARG A 154 12.77 5.36 -28.84
N TYR A 155 13.50 4.45 -29.46
CA TYR A 155 13.03 3.63 -30.58
C TYR A 155 13.45 2.17 -30.38
N VAL A 156 12.71 1.28 -31.01
CA VAL A 156 13.02 -0.14 -31.11
C VAL A 156 12.86 -0.59 -32.57
N PHE A 157 13.80 -1.37 -33.06
CA PHE A 157 13.66 -2.03 -34.35
C PHE A 157 12.88 -3.31 -34.17
N VAL A 158 11.72 -3.39 -34.83
CA VAL A 158 10.86 -4.59 -34.87
C VAL A 158 11.12 -5.31 -36.19
N TYR A 159 11.45 -6.59 -36.10
CA TYR A 159 11.60 -7.46 -37.26
C TYR A 159 10.27 -8.12 -37.62
N LYS A 160 9.92 -8.06 -38.90
CA LYS A 160 8.74 -8.74 -39.43
C LYS A 160 8.97 -9.05 -40.93
N ASP A 161 8.74 -10.30 -41.34
CA ASP A 161 8.74 -10.76 -42.72
C ASP A 161 9.99 -10.35 -43.52
N GLY A 162 11.18 -10.48 -42.91
CA GLY A 162 12.46 -10.15 -43.57
C GLY A 162 12.84 -8.67 -43.51
N LYS A 163 12.01 -7.80 -42.92
CA LYS A 163 12.26 -6.36 -42.86
C LYS A 163 12.23 -5.86 -41.42
N VAL A 164 12.91 -4.75 -41.19
CA VAL A 164 12.89 -4.04 -39.90
C VAL A 164 12.11 -2.74 -39.99
N SER A 165 11.28 -2.49 -38.99
CA SER A 165 10.56 -1.21 -38.81
C SER A 165 11.13 -0.48 -37.60
N TYR A 166 11.32 0.86 -37.74
CA TYR A 166 11.84 1.72 -36.70
C TYR A 166 10.70 2.36 -35.94
N ASN A 167 10.36 1.82 -34.76
CA ASN A 167 9.16 2.20 -34.02
C ASN A 167 9.55 3.07 -32.83
N LYS A 168 8.90 4.24 -32.72
CA LYS A 168 9.01 5.09 -31.53
C LYS A 168 8.30 4.41 -30.36
N VAL A 169 8.97 4.35 -29.19
CA VAL A 169 8.46 3.68 -28.03
C VAL A 169 8.41 4.63 -26.82
N GLU A 170 7.41 4.43 -25.98
CA GLU A 170 7.33 5.08 -24.69
C GLU A 170 7.72 4.08 -23.60
N LEU A 171 8.80 4.40 -22.86
CA LEU A 171 9.30 3.52 -21.81
C LEU A 171 8.44 3.65 -20.54
N GLY A 172 8.16 2.52 -19.92
CA GLY A 172 7.58 2.39 -18.60
C GLY A 172 8.65 2.17 -17.52
N ARG A 173 8.42 1.20 -16.65
CA ARG A 173 9.34 0.84 -15.56
C ARG A 173 10.52 0.03 -16.09
N ARG A 174 11.68 0.24 -15.47
CA ARG A 174 12.84 -0.62 -15.66
C ARG A 174 12.76 -1.81 -14.70
N MET A 175 12.93 -3.02 -15.23
CA MET A 175 12.93 -4.27 -14.48
C MET A 175 14.24 -5.01 -14.75
N GLY A 176 15.26 -4.71 -13.93
CA GLY A 176 16.61 -5.28 -14.13
C GLY A 176 17.24 -4.84 -15.45
N THR A 177 17.37 -5.77 -16.39
CA THR A 177 17.93 -5.57 -17.74
C THR A 177 16.89 -5.32 -18.83
N GLU A 178 15.62 -5.17 -18.44
CA GLU A 178 14.49 -5.02 -19.34
C GLU A 178 13.71 -3.74 -19.04
N TYR A 179 13.02 -3.22 -20.06
CA TYR A 179 12.10 -2.10 -19.95
C TYR A 179 10.69 -2.50 -20.36
N GLU A 180 9.73 -2.13 -19.54
CA GLU A 180 8.33 -2.11 -19.90
C GLU A 180 8.08 -1.06 -20.98
N LEU A 181 7.33 -1.41 -22.03
CA LEU A 181 6.87 -0.46 -23.02
C LEU A 181 5.40 -0.11 -22.78
N LYS A 182 5.10 1.16 -22.71
CA LYS A 182 3.72 1.65 -22.64
C LYS A 182 3.05 1.69 -24.01
N SER A 183 3.87 1.85 -25.07
CA SER A 183 3.40 1.90 -26.46
C SER A 183 4.54 1.69 -27.45
N GLY A 184 4.18 1.37 -28.68
CA GLY A 184 5.09 1.39 -29.83
C GLY A 184 5.46 0.03 -30.41
N VAL A 185 5.31 -1.08 -29.68
CA VAL A 185 5.60 -2.44 -30.16
C VAL A 185 4.41 -3.35 -29.84
N PRO A 186 3.87 -4.10 -30.83
CA PRO A 186 2.84 -5.10 -30.60
C PRO A 186 3.37 -6.29 -29.79
N ASP A 187 2.45 -7.00 -29.11
CA ASP A 187 2.78 -8.23 -28.39
C ASP A 187 3.40 -9.28 -29.32
N ASN A 188 4.28 -10.08 -28.74
CA ASN A 188 4.98 -11.17 -29.47
C ASN A 188 5.78 -10.71 -30.69
N SER A 189 6.18 -9.44 -30.76
CA SER A 189 7.03 -8.94 -31.83
C SER A 189 8.49 -9.36 -31.59
N GLN A 190 9.19 -9.68 -32.67
CA GLN A 190 10.64 -9.90 -32.61
C GLN A 190 11.36 -8.56 -32.67
N VAL A 191 12.23 -8.30 -31.70
CA VAL A 191 12.98 -7.05 -31.59
C VAL A 191 14.46 -7.28 -31.81
N VAL A 192 15.11 -6.33 -32.47
CA VAL A 192 16.55 -6.40 -32.74
C VAL A 192 17.35 -5.98 -31.51
N VAL A 193 18.21 -6.83 -31.00
CA VAL A 193 19.05 -6.59 -29.82
C VAL A 193 20.52 -6.31 -30.13
N ALA A 194 20.95 -6.51 -31.38
CA ALA A 194 22.31 -6.26 -31.83
C ALA A 194 22.33 -5.75 -33.29
N GLY A 195 23.33 -4.94 -33.64
CA GLY A 195 23.49 -4.44 -35.01
C GLY A 195 22.66 -3.20 -35.36
N GLN A 196 21.90 -2.62 -34.43
CA GLN A 196 20.95 -1.52 -34.65
C GLN A 196 21.56 -0.29 -35.33
N SER A 197 22.86 -0.02 -35.09
CA SER A 197 23.58 1.15 -35.67
C SER A 197 23.68 1.13 -37.18
N ARG A 198 23.46 -0.01 -37.81
CA ARG A 198 23.51 -0.21 -39.26
C ARG A 198 22.13 -0.28 -39.92
N LEU A 199 21.07 -0.28 -39.12
CA LEU A 199 19.73 -0.47 -39.61
C LEU A 199 19.05 0.85 -39.96
N VAL A 200 18.27 0.81 -41.02
CA VAL A 200 17.38 1.88 -41.47
C VAL A 200 15.96 1.34 -41.56
N ASN A 201 14.98 2.21 -41.32
CA ASN A 201 13.58 1.82 -41.41
C ASN A 201 13.24 1.21 -42.80
N GLY A 202 12.63 0.00 -42.79
CA GLY A 202 12.26 -0.72 -44.01
C GLY A 202 13.40 -1.56 -44.62
N MET A 203 14.57 -1.62 -44.01
CA MET A 203 15.71 -2.38 -44.52
C MET A 203 15.41 -3.90 -44.45
N GLU A 204 15.79 -4.63 -45.51
CA GLU A 204 15.76 -6.09 -45.54
C GLU A 204 16.96 -6.63 -44.76
N VAL A 205 16.71 -7.60 -43.88
CA VAL A 205 17.73 -8.19 -43.00
C VAL A 205 17.53 -9.68 -42.86
N GLU A 206 18.64 -10.40 -42.71
CA GLU A 206 18.65 -11.81 -42.33
C GLU A 206 18.95 -11.91 -40.82
N VAL A 207 18.27 -12.83 -40.15
CA VAL A 207 18.44 -13.07 -38.71
C VAL A 207 19.47 -14.14 -38.48
N GLU A 208 20.61 -13.79 -37.89
CA GLU A 208 21.70 -14.76 -37.66
C GLU A 208 21.47 -15.72 -36.47
N ALA A 209 20.75 -15.31 -35.47
CA ALA A 209 20.32 -16.19 -34.36
C ALA A 209 19.22 -15.53 -33.50
N SER A 210 18.14 -16.23 -33.19
CA SER A 210 17.18 -15.82 -32.22
C SER A 210 17.51 -16.45 -30.86
N SER A 211 18.08 -15.71 -29.92
CA SER A 211 18.03 -16.13 -28.53
C SER A 211 16.61 -15.86 -28.01
N GLN A 212 15.83 -16.92 -27.81
CA GLN A 212 14.59 -16.80 -27.04
C GLN A 212 14.98 -16.49 -25.59
N LEU A 213 14.80 -15.24 -25.16
CA LEU A 213 14.79 -14.87 -23.75
C LEU A 213 13.51 -15.45 -23.17
N SER A 214 13.62 -16.66 -22.63
CA SER A 214 12.55 -17.32 -21.88
C SER A 214 12.27 -16.48 -20.63
N SER A 215 11.10 -15.88 -20.59
CA SER A 215 10.54 -15.33 -19.35
C SER A 215 10.34 -16.47 -18.34
N LYS A 216 11.05 -16.39 -17.22
CA LYS A 216 10.79 -17.18 -16.02
C LYS A 216 10.11 -16.30 -14.99
#